data_1cf667c41ede1cdd35274c2943e72a64
#
_entry.id   1cf667c41ede1cdd35274c2943e72a64
#
_cell.length_a   1.000
_cell.length_b   1.000
_cell.length_c   1.000
_cell.angle_alpha   90.00
_cell.angle_beta   90.00
_cell.angle_gamma   90.00
#
_symmetry.space_group_name_H-M   'P 1'
#
loop_
_entity.id
_entity.type
_entity.pdbx_description
1 polymer ?
#
loop_
_entity_poly.entity_id
_entity_poly.type
_entity_poly.pdbx_seq_one_letter_code
_entity_poly.pdbx_strand_id
1 'polypeptide(L)'
;MRPIYDIGPFRSSVKNKDTQLNVYVSDKHFKIDVFEDELRSSPAILKEYLRQVSRQEPDFIPEADEDGFYEDTLDEMHDWILRPFMPIFRSLPPLDTSQRYTLQDCLFAEELHYRVKAEENELVPVFLEESDGKENHLVGAQLPPSNIDYSMFPFYSPRDIHVAIDEKATSLTAVPRQVFLPGRAEPCFFKIVYAGDVGITLRELRTYSKIRAIEAGNPIRTPQLHGIVQDDRGSIMGLLLSYIDSGGSALSCIDVSDPQYSGLPQKWFDQISRTLEVLHAHGIVWGDAKADNVLIDLNENAYLIDFGGGYTEGWVDKGKSDSIEGDLQGLQHIKEFLFP
;
A
#
# COMPACT_ATOMS: atom_id res chain seq x y z
N MET A 1 23.07 7.72 -3.14
CA MET A 1 22.28 8.75 -3.87
C MET A 1 20.89 8.19 -3.96
N ARG A 2 19.83 8.94 -3.59
CA ARG A 2 18.46 8.43 -3.73
C ARG A 2 18.14 8.22 -5.21
N PRO A 3 17.36 7.19 -5.57
CA PRO A 3 16.89 7.03 -6.94
C PRO A 3 16.05 8.26 -7.34
N ILE A 4 16.05 8.59 -8.63
CA ILE A 4 15.27 9.71 -9.18
C ILE A 4 13.83 9.32 -9.50
N TYR A 5 13.42 8.14 -9.09
CA TYR A 5 12.10 7.54 -9.33
C TYR A 5 11.63 6.79 -8.09
N ASP A 6 10.32 6.60 -7.99
CA ASP A 6 9.69 5.72 -7.04
C ASP A 6 8.97 4.59 -7.79
N ILE A 7 9.03 3.37 -7.24
CA ILE A 7 8.37 2.21 -7.83
C ILE A 7 7.00 2.03 -7.17
N GLY A 8 5.99 1.92 -8.01
CA GLY A 8 4.63 1.62 -7.62
C GLY A 8 4.31 0.13 -7.70
N PRO A 9 3.01 -0.24 -7.73
CA PRO A 9 2.59 -1.64 -7.80
C PRO A 9 3.16 -2.38 -9.01
N PHE A 10 3.81 -3.51 -8.75
CA PHE A 10 4.28 -4.46 -9.76
C PHE A 10 3.19 -5.50 -10.05
N ARG A 11 3.06 -5.90 -11.32
CA ARG A 11 2.13 -6.94 -11.75
C ARG A 11 2.86 -7.95 -12.61
N SER A 12 2.61 -9.23 -12.35
CA SER A 12 3.13 -10.34 -13.15
C SER A 12 2.01 -11.30 -13.49
N SER A 13 2.01 -11.80 -14.72
CA SER A 13 1.09 -12.83 -15.20
C SER A 13 1.70 -14.21 -15.04
N VAL A 14 1.06 -15.08 -14.28
CA VAL A 14 1.50 -16.46 -14.10
C VAL A 14 1.44 -17.27 -15.41
N LYS A 15 0.53 -16.89 -16.34
CA LYS A 15 0.27 -17.68 -17.56
C LYS A 15 1.30 -17.46 -18.67
N ASN A 16 1.63 -16.21 -18.94
CA ASN A 16 2.46 -15.80 -20.09
C ASN A 16 3.73 -15.07 -19.68
N LYS A 17 4.02 -15.03 -18.36
CA LYS A 17 5.21 -14.36 -17.80
C LYS A 17 5.33 -12.87 -18.16
N ASP A 18 4.26 -12.24 -18.62
CA ASP A 18 4.24 -10.80 -18.89
C ASP A 18 4.27 -10.04 -17.56
N THR A 19 5.00 -8.93 -17.54
CA THR A 19 5.09 -8.07 -16.37
C THR A 19 4.76 -6.62 -16.71
N GLN A 20 4.26 -5.88 -15.71
CA GLN A 20 4.00 -4.46 -15.80
C GLN A 20 4.56 -3.75 -14.57
N LEU A 21 5.43 -2.78 -14.81
CA LEU A 21 5.96 -1.89 -13.78
C LEU A 21 5.23 -0.55 -13.83
N ASN A 22 4.94 -0.01 -12.66
CA ASN A 22 4.46 1.36 -12.49
C ASN A 22 5.57 2.15 -11.82
N VAL A 23 6.06 3.19 -12.49
CA VAL A 23 7.21 3.99 -12.03
C VAL A 23 6.83 5.46 -12.04
N TYR A 24 7.10 6.15 -10.93
CA TYR A 24 6.79 7.57 -10.78
C TYR A 24 8.09 8.38 -10.87
N VAL A 25 8.12 9.37 -11.74
CA VAL A 25 9.27 10.25 -11.95
C VAL A 25 8.76 11.68 -12.06
N SER A 26 9.21 12.58 -11.19
CA SER A 26 8.67 13.93 -11.12
C SER A 26 7.14 13.93 -10.94
N ASP A 27 6.40 14.52 -11.85
CA ASP A 27 4.92 14.55 -11.88
C ASP A 27 4.33 13.56 -12.89
N LYS A 28 5.11 12.58 -13.39
CA LYS A 28 4.70 11.62 -14.40
C LYS A 28 4.60 10.20 -13.84
N HIS A 29 3.66 9.42 -14.40
CA HIS A 29 3.49 8.00 -14.16
C HIS A 29 3.90 7.22 -15.40
N PHE A 30 4.97 6.45 -15.31
CA PHE A 30 5.43 5.53 -16.35
C PHE A 30 4.81 4.16 -16.14
N LYS A 31 4.07 3.70 -17.13
CA LYS A 31 3.55 2.35 -17.21
C LYS A 31 4.38 1.57 -18.20
N ILE A 32 5.13 0.61 -17.71
CA ILE A 32 6.14 -0.11 -18.48
C ILE A 32 5.73 -1.56 -18.61
N ASP A 33 5.36 -1.99 -19.81
CA ASP A 33 5.02 -3.37 -20.13
C ASP A 33 6.24 -4.12 -20.64
N VAL A 34 6.47 -5.33 -20.10
CA VAL A 34 7.47 -6.27 -20.59
C VAL A 34 6.76 -7.56 -20.97
N PHE A 35 6.69 -7.85 -22.27
CA PHE A 35 6.07 -9.05 -22.80
C PHE A 35 7.14 -10.05 -23.23
N GLU A 36 7.00 -11.32 -22.83
CA GLU A 36 7.92 -12.38 -23.22
C GLU A 36 8.13 -12.43 -24.74
N ASP A 37 7.05 -12.27 -25.51
CA ASP A 37 7.09 -12.34 -26.98
C ASP A 37 7.96 -11.24 -27.61
N GLU A 38 8.01 -10.06 -27.02
CA GLU A 38 8.83 -8.92 -27.51
C GLU A 38 10.32 -9.09 -27.23
N LEU A 39 10.70 -10.06 -26.39
CA LEU A 39 12.09 -10.37 -26.05
C LEU A 39 12.66 -11.53 -26.84
N ARG A 40 11.87 -12.24 -27.64
CA ARG A 40 12.28 -13.45 -28.38
C ARG A 40 13.34 -13.21 -29.45
N SER A 41 13.48 -11.98 -29.94
CA SER A 41 14.53 -11.60 -30.89
C SER A 41 15.94 -11.71 -30.30
N SER A 42 16.08 -11.72 -28.97
CA SER A 42 17.35 -11.89 -28.26
C SER A 42 17.27 -13.02 -27.22
N PRO A 43 17.78 -14.22 -27.54
CA PRO A 43 17.76 -15.35 -26.60
C PRO A 43 18.45 -15.08 -25.25
N ALA A 44 19.48 -14.23 -25.23
CA ALA A 44 20.20 -13.87 -24.02
C ALA A 44 19.34 -13.02 -23.09
N ILE A 45 18.66 -12.00 -23.63
CA ILE A 45 17.73 -11.14 -22.89
C ILE A 45 16.53 -11.93 -22.40
N LEU A 46 15.95 -12.76 -23.28
CA LEU A 46 14.82 -13.62 -22.89
C LEU A 46 15.18 -14.56 -21.74
N LYS A 47 16.35 -15.19 -21.81
CA LYS A 47 16.83 -16.09 -20.74
C LYS A 47 16.98 -15.34 -19.42
N GLU A 48 17.56 -14.14 -19.44
CA GLU A 48 17.72 -13.32 -18.25
C GLU A 48 16.37 -12.87 -17.69
N TYR A 49 15.46 -12.41 -18.54
CA TYR A 49 14.11 -12.04 -18.12
C TYR A 49 13.37 -13.19 -17.42
N LEU A 50 13.39 -14.38 -18.04
CA LEU A 50 12.75 -15.56 -17.44
C LEU A 50 13.39 -15.98 -16.12
N ARG A 51 14.72 -15.81 -15.98
CA ARG A 51 15.43 -16.00 -14.70
C ARG A 51 14.91 -15.03 -13.64
N GLN A 52 14.79 -13.75 -13.97
CA GLN A 52 14.30 -12.72 -13.04
C GLN A 52 12.84 -12.97 -12.63
N VAL A 53 11.96 -13.30 -13.58
CA VAL A 53 10.54 -13.58 -13.30
C VAL A 53 10.39 -14.84 -12.44
N SER A 54 11.16 -15.90 -12.70
CA SER A 54 11.07 -17.14 -11.89
C SER A 54 11.47 -16.95 -10.43
N ARG A 55 12.32 -15.97 -10.14
CA ARG A 55 12.72 -15.60 -8.77
C ARG A 55 11.61 -14.81 -8.02
N GLN A 56 10.54 -14.41 -8.70
CA GLN A 56 9.36 -13.77 -8.11
C GLN A 56 8.22 -14.75 -7.84
N GLU A 57 8.38 -16.03 -8.18
CA GLU A 57 7.36 -17.04 -7.93
C GLU A 57 7.29 -17.39 -6.43
N PRO A 58 6.10 -17.67 -5.87
CA PRO A 58 5.94 -17.93 -4.44
C PRO A 58 6.76 -19.08 -3.88
N ASP A 59 7.10 -20.05 -4.76
CA ASP A 59 7.88 -21.23 -4.37
C ASP A 59 9.41 -21.02 -4.47
N PHE A 60 9.85 -19.83 -4.89
CA PHE A 60 11.27 -19.51 -4.97
C PHE A 60 11.84 -19.25 -3.56
N ILE A 61 12.88 -19.98 -3.21
CA ILE A 61 13.62 -19.80 -1.95
C ILE A 61 14.94 -19.10 -2.29
N PRO A 62 15.12 -17.83 -1.89
CA PRO A 62 16.38 -17.12 -2.09
C PRO A 62 17.51 -17.80 -1.32
N GLU A 63 18.69 -17.90 -1.92
CA GLU A 63 19.90 -18.29 -1.20
C GLU A 63 20.42 -17.07 -0.42
N ALA A 64 20.76 -17.25 0.85
CA ALA A 64 21.46 -16.24 1.62
C ALA A 64 22.92 -16.14 1.16
N ASP A 65 23.48 -14.95 1.17
CA ASP A 65 24.91 -14.74 0.94
C ASP A 65 25.76 -15.27 2.12
N GLU A 66 27.09 -15.16 2.00
CA GLU A 66 28.04 -15.61 3.04
C GLU A 66 27.85 -14.91 4.39
N ASP A 67 27.25 -13.70 4.39
CA ASP A 67 26.94 -12.89 5.58
C ASP A 67 25.50 -13.11 6.09
N GLY A 68 24.72 -13.99 5.44
CA GLY A 68 23.33 -14.33 5.82
C GLY A 68 22.27 -13.32 5.33
N PHE A 69 22.63 -12.42 4.42
CA PHE A 69 21.68 -11.52 3.78
C PHE A 69 21.04 -12.16 2.56
N TYR A 70 19.75 -11.90 2.37
CA TYR A 70 19.02 -12.31 1.17
C TYR A 70 19.04 -11.16 0.16
N GLU A 71 19.40 -11.46 -1.10
CA GLU A 71 19.23 -10.49 -2.18
C GLU A 71 17.74 -10.15 -2.36
N ASP A 72 17.45 -8.85 -2.48
CA ASP A 72 16.13 -8.42 -2.92
C ASP A 72 16.01 -8.66 -4.44
N THR A 73 15.43 -9.81 -4.75
CA THR A 73 15.31 -10.27 -6.14
C THR A 73 14.39 -9.39 -6.98
N LEU A 74 13.45 -8.67 -6.34
CA LEU A 74 12.55 -7.77 -7.01
C LEU A 74 13.25 -6.46 -7.39
N ASP A 75 14.07 -5.92 -6.51
CA ASP A 75 14.88 -4.72 -6.79
C ASP A 75 15.88 -4.98 -7.92
N GLU A 76 16.54 -6.16 -7.95
CA GLU A 76 17.42 -6.54 -9.05
C GLU A 76 16.69 -6.55 -10.40
N MET A 77 15.49 -7.12 -10.44
CA MET A 77 14.65 -7.14 -11.64
C MET A 77 14.24 -5.73 -12.07
N HIS A 78 13.82 -4.89 -11.12
CA HIS A 78 13.46 -3.51 -11.40
C HIS A 78 14.65 -2.73 -11.98
N ASP A 79 15.80 -2.79 -11.36
CA ASP A 79 17.01 -2.12 -11.81
C ASP A 79 17.41 -2.57 -13.23
N TRP A 80 17.28 -3.86 -13.52
CA TRP A 80 17.61 -4.40 -14.82
C TRP A 80 16.66 -3.88 -15.92
N ILE A 81 15.34 -3.87 -15.67
CA ILE A 81 14.34 -3.35 -16.60
C ILE A 81 14.45 -1.83 -16.77
N LEU A 82 14.72 -1.10 -15.69
CA LEU A 82 14.72 0.37 -15.70
C LEU A 82 16.03 0.99 -16.20
N ARG A 83 17.10 0.20 -16.30
CA ARG A 83 18.40 0.71 -16.79
C ARG A 83 18.30 1.50 -18.11
N PRO A 84 17.62 1.04 -19.16
CA PRO A 84 17.50 1.79 -20.42
C PRO A 84 16.58 3.02 -20.32
N PHE A 85 15.78 3.15 -19.26
CA PHE A 85 14.92 4.31 -19.02
C PHE A 85 15.64 5.47 -18.34
N MET A 86 16.81 5.24 -17.75
CA MET A 86 17.53 6.26 -16.99
C MET A 86 17.82 7.56 -17.78
N PRO A 87 18.16 7.53 -19.07
CA PRO A 87 18.30 8.76 -19.87
C PRO A 87 16.96 9.52 -20.00
N ILE A 88 15.85 8.80 -20.17
CA ILE A 88 14.49 9.38 -20.27
C ILE A 88 14.13 10.04 -18.92
N PHE A 89 14.29 9.34 -17.81
CA PHE A 89 13.99 9.86 -16.48
C PHE A 89 14.79 11.11 -16.14
N ARG A 90 16.09 11.13 -16.48
CA ARG A 90 16.97 12.28 -16.27
C ARG A 90 16.67 13.47 -17.17
N SER A 91 15.93 13.29 -18.25
CA SER A 91 15.53 14.38 -19.15
C SER A 91 14.31 15.14 -18.64
N LEU A 92 13.57 14.59 -17.67
CA LEU A 92 12.43 15.25 -17.07
C LEU A 92 12.87 16.35 -16.10
N PRO A 93 12.10 17.43 -15.98
CA PRO A 93 12.37 18.42 -14.95
C PRO A 93 12.20 17.77 -13.56
N PRO A 94 13.00 18.19 -12.56
CA PRO A 94 12.80 17.71 -11.20
C PRO A 94 11.44 18.16 -10.67
N LEU A 95 10.88 17.37 -9.71
CA LEU A 95 9.64 17.74 -9.04
C LEU A 95 9.80 19.10 -8.36
N ASP A 96 8.86 20.02 -8.61
CA ASP A 96 8.81 21.31 -7.92
C ASP A 96 8.18 21.15 -6.53
N THR A 97 8.99 20.86 -5.53
CA THR A 97 8.54 20.67 -4.14
C THR A 97 8.01 21.94 -3.47
N SER A 98 8.14 23.12 -4.12
CA SER A 98 7.55 24.38 -3.66
C SER A 98 6.08 24.53 -4.07
N GLN A 99 5.63 23.75 -5.04
CA GLN A 99 4.25 23.73 -5.50
C GLN A 99 3.35 22.98 -4.50
N ARG A 100 2.10 23.42 -4.40
CA ARG A 100 1.06 22.68 -3.67
C ARG A 100 0.40 21.68 -4.61
N TYR A 101 0.55 20.42 -4.28
CA TYR A 101 -0.11 19.33 -5.01
C TYR A 101 -1.36 18.88 -4.29
N THR A 102 -2.31 18.40 -5.07
CA THR A 102 -3.56 17.80 -4.59
C THR A 102 -3.51 16.28 -4.78
N LEU A 103 -4.45 15.59 -4.15
CA LEU A 103 -4.61 14.16 -4.37
C LEU A 103 -5.00 13.84 -5.83
N GLN A 104 -5.67 14.78 -6.52
CA GLN A 104 -5.94 14.69 -7.95
C GLN A 104 -4.65 14.57 -8.77
N ASP A 105 -3.63 15.36 -8.46
CA ASP A 105 -2.36 15.35 -9.18
C ASP A 105 -1.62 14.02 -9.00
N CYS A 106 -1.76 13.39 -7.83
CA CYS A 106 -1.16 12.08 -7.53
C CYS A 106 -1.90 10.93 -8.22
N LEU A 107 -3.23 10.90 -8.11
CA LEU A 107 -4.05 9.79 -8.59
C LEU A 107 -4.23 9.79 -10.12
N PHE A 108 -4.11 10.95 -10.75
CA PHE A 108 -4.33 11.15 -12.19
C PHE A 108 -3.14 11.85 -12.84
N ALA A 109 -1.93 11.52 -12.38
CA ALA A 109 -0.69 11.95 -13.02
C ALA A 109 -0.69 11.57 -14.51
N GLU A 110 -0.04 12.40 -15.34
CA GLU A 110 0.11 12.09 -16.77
C GLU A 110 0.79 10.73 -16.96
N GLU A 111 0.08 9.80 -17.59
CA GLU A 111 0.55 8.44 -17.85
C GLU A 111 1.35 8.38 -19.16
N LEU A 112 2.58 7.90 -19.06
CA LEU A 112 3.47 7.65 -20.20
C LEU A 112 3.62 6.14 -20.35
N HIS A 113 3.04 5.59 -21.42
CA HIS A 113 3.03 4.15 -21.62
C HIS A 113 4.21 3.72 -22.52
N TYR A 114 4.98 2.78 -22.00
CA TYR A 114 6.13 2.20 -22.68
C TYR A 114 6.01 0.68 -22.77
N ARG A 115 6.60 0.13 -23.83
CA ARG A 115 6.85 -1.30 -23.97
C ARG A 115 8.35 -1.53 -24.10
N VAL A 116 8.85 -2.56 -23.43
CA VAL A 116 10.25 -2.95 -23.55
C VAL A 116 10.39 -4.00 -24.64
N LYS A 117 11.33 -3.79 -25.57
CA LYS A 117 11.72 -4.75 -26.62
C LYS A 117 13.17 -5.15 -26.45
N ALA A 118 13.55 -6.28 -27.05
CA ALA A 118 14.94 -6.67 -27.17
C ALA A 118 15.45 -6.36 -28.58
N GLU A 119 16.50 -5.53 -28.70
CA GLU A 119 17.19 -5.23 -29.93
C GLU A 119 18.72 -5.34 -29.71
N GLU A 120 19.42 -6.04 -30.58
CA GLU A 120 20.90 -6.22 -30.52
C GLU A 120 21.45 -6.66 -29.15
N ASN A 121 20.69 -7.51 -28.43
CA ASN A 121 20.97 -7.98 -27.06
C ASN A 121 20.89 -6.89 -25.97
N GLU A 122 20.16 -5.82 -26.22
CA GLU A 122 19.85 -4.78 -25.24
C GLU A 122 18.34 -4.62 -25.09
N LEU A 123 17.89 -4.13 -23.91
CA LEU A 123 16.52 -3.71 -23.70
C LEU A 123 16.32 -2.30 -24.23
N VAL A 124 15.29 -2.12 -25.06
CA VAL A 124 14.96 -0.84 -25.70
C VAL A 124 13.57 -0.39 -25.29
N PRO A 125 13.42 0.82 -24.68
CA PRO A 125 12.13 1.41 -24.39
C PRO A 125 11.45 1.90 -25.67
N VAL A 126 10.22 1.47 -25.92
CA VAL A 126 9.40 1.92 -27.05
C VAL A 126 8.20 2.65 -26.49
N PHE A 127 8.10 3.95 -26.78
CA PHE A 127 6.94 4.76 -26.39
C PHE A 127 5.71 4.34 -27.21
N LEU A 128 4.57 4.18 -26.55
CA LEU A 128 3.30 3.87 -27.19
C LEU A 128 2.47 5.15 -27.25
N GLU A 129 2.28 5.67 -28.45
CA GLU A 129 1.31 6.74 -28.68
C GLU A 129 -0.09 6.17 -28.44
N GLU A 130 -0.78 6.71 -27.43
CA GLU A 130 -2.12 6.36 -26.96
C GLU A 130 -2.60 4.91 -27.23
N SER A 131 -2.77 4.16 -26.15
CA SER A 131 -3.55 2.91 -26.22
C SER A 131 -5.01 3.24 -26.47
N ASP A 132 -5.66 2.52 -27.39
CA ASP A 132 -7.09 2.58 -27.67
C ASP A 132 -7.94 2.65 -26.37
N GLY A 133 -8.23 3.85 -25.91
CA GLY A 133 -9.42 4.29 -25.18
C GLY A 133 -9.98 3.49 -23.99
N LYS A 134 -9.27 2.51 -23.46
CA LYS A 134 -9.62 1.87 -22.19
C LYS A 134 -8.74 2.42 -21.07
N GLU A 135 -9.17 3.55 -20.52
CA GLU A 135 -8.72 3.99 -19.21
C GLU A 135 -8.98 2.87 -18.20
N ASN A 136 -8.04 1.95 -18.04
CA ASN A 136 -8.05 1.00 -16.95
C ASN A 136 -7.61 1.74 -15.69
N HIS A 137 -8.50 2.57 -15.15
CA HIS A 137 -8.26 3.19 -13.86
C HIS A 137 -8.14 2.07 -12.81
N LEU A 138 -6.91 1.85 -12.35
CA LEU A 138 -6.62 0.90 -11.28
C LEU A 138 -7.20 1.37 -9.95
N VAL A 139 -7.39 2.67 -9.81
CA VAL A 139 -7.83 3.34 -8.60
C VAL A 139 -9.31 3.68 -8.72
N GLY A 140 -10.00 3.46 -7.62
CA GLY A 140 -11.42 3.75 -7.50
C GLY A 140 -12.33 2.56 -7.75
N ALA A 141 -13.27 2.36 -6.84
CA ALA A 141 -14.29 1.31 -6.92
C ALA A 141 -15.69 1.93 -6.91
N GLN A 142 -16.54 1.43 -7.82
CA GLN A 142 -17.99 1.69 -7.78
C GLN A 142 -18.60 0.75 -6.74
N LEU A 143 -19.09 1.32 -5.63
CA LEU A 143 -19.75 0.53 -4.62
C LEU A 143 -21.21 0.25 -5.03
N PRO A 144 -21.68 -1.00 -4.93
CA PRO A 144 -23.07 -1.32 -5.19
C PRO A 144 -23.96 -0.69 -4.12
N PRO A 145 -25.25 -0.46 -4.40
CA PRO A 145 -26.22 -0.11 -3.38
C PRO A 145 -26.13 -1.13 -2.22
N SER A 146 -25.84 -0.64 -1.04
CA SER A 146 -25.65 -1.48 0.15
C SER A 146 -26.49 -0.96 1.31
N ASN A 147 -26.77 -1.83 2.29
CA ASN A 147 -27.44 -1.43 3.54
C ASN A 147 -26.49 -0.74 4.53
N ILE A 148 -25.28 -0.34 4.07
CA ILE A 148 -24.32 0.39 4.88
C ILE A 148 -24.64 1.87 4.74
N ASP A 149 -25.00 2.49 5.84
CA ASP A 149 -25.13 3.95 5.89
C ASP A 149 -23.75 4.55 6.14
N TYR A 150 -23.08 4.97 5.06
CA TYR A 150 -21.84 5.73 5.11
C TYR A 150 -22.08 7.22 4.80
N SER A 151 -23.33 7.66 4.66
CA SER A 151 -23.70 9.08 4.46
C SER A 151 -23.31 9.96 5.65
N MET A 152 -23.04 9.34 6.81
CA MET A 152 -22.53 10.02 8.00
C MET A 152 -21.08 10.54 7.83
N PHE A 153 -20.36 10.09 6.83
CA PHE A 153 -19.01 10.53 6.53
C PHE A 153 -19.06 11.57 5.39
N PRO A 154 -18.35 12.69 5.52
CA PRO A 154 -18.27 13.65 4.44
C PRO A 154 -17.52 13.08 3.23
N PHE A 155 -17.97 13.48 2.04
CA PHE A 155 -17.28 13.18 0.79
C PHE A 155 -16.40 14.35 0.38
N TYR A 156 -15.22 14.04 -0.12
CA TYR A 156 -14.25 15.01 -0.61
C TYR A 156 -13.85 14.68 -2.04
N SER A 157 -13.73 15.71 -2.87
CA SER A 157 -13.10 15.58 -4.18
C SER A 157 -11.58 15.45 -4.03
N PRO A 158 -10.90 14.62 -4.83
CA PRO A 158 -9.43 14.57 -4.84
C PRO A 158 -8.76 15.95 -5.06
N ARG A 159 -9.46 16.88 -5.71
CA ARG A 159 -9.00 18.26 -5.98
C ARG A 159 -8.93 19.15 -4.73
N ASP A 160 -9.71 18.81 -3.70
CA ASP A 160 -9.81 19.63 -2.48
C ASP A 160 -8.82 19.16 -1.40
N ILE A 161 -8.13 18.04 -1.62
CA ILE A 161 -7.23 17.41 -0.65
C ILE A 161 -5.81 17.72 -1.04
N HIS A 162 -5.07 18.37 -0.14
CA HIS A 162 -3.65 18.67 -0.34
C HIS A 162 -2.77 17.51 0.13
N VAL A 163 -1.67 17.28 -0.59
CA VAL A 163 -0.70 16.23 -0.27
C VAL A 163 0.52 16.84 0.41
N ALA A 164 1.02 16.16 1.46
CA ALA A 164 2.32 16.50 2.02
C ALA A 164 3.43 15.99 1.09
N ILE A 165 4.24 16.91 0.57
CA ILE A 165 5.42 16.58 -0.23
C ILE A 165 6.66 16.83 0.61
N ASP A 166 7.50 15.81 0.76
CA ASP A 166 8.83 15.96 1.37
C ASP A 166 9.70 16.86 0.48
N GLU A 167 10.45 17.79 1.07
CA GLU A 167 11.39 18.66 0.33
C GLU A 167 12.41 17.87 -0.50
N LYS A 168 12.65 16.60 -0.16
CA LYS A 168 13.54 15.69 -0.87
C LYS A 168 12.82 14.72 -1.79
N ALA A 169 11.50 14.88 -1.99
CA ALA A 169 10.74 14.02 -2.89
C ALA A 169 11.25 14.17 -4.33
N THR A 170 11.38 13.06 -5.01
CA THR A 170 11.81 13.01 -6.41
C THR A 170 10.66 12.79 -7.38
N SER A 171 9.51 12.34 -6.85
CA SER A 171 8.30 12.10 -7.63
C SER A 171 7.02 12.32 -6.82
N LEU A 172 5.90 12.48 -7.53
CA LEU A 172 4.56 12.34 -6.96
C LEU A 172 4.21 10.85 -6.97
N THR A 173 4.05 10.26 -5.79
CA THR A 173 3.54 8.89 -5.69
C THR A 173 2.02 8.85 -5.83
N ALA A 174 1.47 7.80 -6.46
CA ALA A 174 0.02 7.60 -6.53
C ALA A 174 -0.62 7.38 -5.14
N VAL A 175 0.17 7.01 -4.13
CA VAL A 175 -0.32 6.71 -2.78
C VAL A 175 0.40 7.59 -1.75
N PRO A 176 0.02 8.88 -1.64
CA PRO A 176 0.58 9.74 -0.61
C PRO A 176 0.14 9.25 0.77
N ARG A 177 1.08 9.19 1.72
CA ARG A 177 0.78 8.74 3.09
C ARG A 177 0.08 9.79 3.94
N GLN A 178 0.41 11.07 3.70
CA GLN A 178 -0.13 12.20 4.46
C GLN A 178 -0.87 13.15 3.53
N VAL A 179 -2.11 13.44 3.88
CA VAL A 179 -2.94 14.39 3.15
C VAL A 179 -3.64 15.34 4.15
N PHE A 180 -3.97 16.54 3.68
CA PHE A 180 -4.62 17.57 4.48
C PHE A 180 -5.99 17.89 3.92
N LEU A 181 -6.99 17.85 4.80
CA LEU A 181 -8.37 18.22 4.48
C LEU A 181 -8.56 19.73 4.54
N PRO A 182 -9.51 20.29 3.78
CA PRO A 182 -9.87 21.68 3.88
C PRO A 182 -10.24 22.09 5.31
N GLY A 183 -9.59 23.14 5.82
CA GLY A 183 -9.87 23.67 7.16
C GLY A 183 -9.37 22.85 8.33
N ARG A 184 -8.57 21.80 8.09
CA ARG A 184 -7.97 20.96 9.11
C ARG A 184 -6.44 21.06 9.10
N ALA A 185 -5.84 21.25 10.28
CA ALA A 185 -4.39 21.34 10.43
C ALA A 185 -3.72 19.97 10.57
N GLU A 186 -4.41 19.01 11.22
CA GLU A 186 -3.88 17.67 11.41
C GLU A 186 -3.95 16.87 10.11
N PRO A 187 -2.88 16.11 9.78
CA PRO A 187 -2.87 15.26 8.61
C PRO A 187 -3.85 14.08 8.76
N CYS A 188 -4.29 13.56 7.62
CA CYS A 188 -4.96 12.28 7.49
C CYS A 188 -4.08 11.30 6.74
N PHE A 189 -4.27 10.01 7.02
CA PHE A 189 -3.75 8.93 6.19
C PHE A 189 -4.74 8.67 5.05
N PHE A 190 -4.24 8.69 3.82
CA PHE A 190 -5.03 8.30 2.66
C PHE A 190 -4.87 6.81 2.39
N LYS A 191 -5.93 6.03 2.62
CA LYS A 191 -5.99 4.63 2.25
C LYS A 191 -6.64 4.53 0.87
N ILE A 192 -5.83 4.24 -0.15
CA ILE A 192 -6.29 4.09 -1.53
C ILE A 192 -7.25 2.90 -1.67
N VAL A 193 -8.23 3.01 -2.57
CA VAL A 193 -9.14 1.93 -2.97
C VAL A 193 -8.87 1.59 -4.42
N TYR A 194 -8.59 0.32 -4.70
CA TYR A 194 -8.42 -0.17 -6.07
C TYR A 194 -9.73 -0.73 -6.62
N ALA A 195 -9.84 -0.77 -7.94
CA ALA A 195 -11.07 -1.18 -8.64
C ALA A 195 -11.60 -2.59 -8.25
N GLY A 196 -10.69 -3.48 -7.79
CA GLY A 196 -11.03 -4.83 -7.31
C GLY A 196 -11.48 -4.91 -5.84
N ASP A 197 -11.31 -3.85 -5.05
CA ASP A 197 -11.41 -3.89 -3.57
C ASP A 197 -12.81 -3.60 -3.04
N VAL A 198 -13.86 -3.80 -3.84
CA VAL A 198 -15.25 -3.49 -3.46
C VAL A 198 -15.63 -4.15 -2.14
N GLY A 199 -15.35 -5.43 -1.97
CA GLY A 199 -15.71 -6.19 -0.76
C GLY A 199 -14.97 -5.69 0.48
N ILE A 200 -13.67 -5.48 0.35
CA ILE A 200 -12.78 -4.96 1.40
C ILE A 200 -13.24 -3.57 1.83
N THR A 201 -13.48 -2.67 0.86
CA THR A 201 -13.92 -1.30 1.12
C THR A 201 -15.27 -1.24 1.83
N LEU A 202 -16.25 -2.05 1.40
CA LEU A 202 -17.55 -2.13 2.06
C LEU A 202 -17.43 -2.64 3.50
N ARG A 203 -16.53 -3.58 3.75
CA ARG A 203 -16.27 -4.09 5.09
C ARG A 203 -15.66 -3.01 5.97
N GLU A 204 -14.64 -2.30 5.51
CA GLU A 204 -14.02 -1.20 6.25
C GLU A 204 -15.01 -0.09 6.58
N LEU A 205 -15.80 0.36 5.61
CA LEU A 205 -16.84 1.37 5.82
C LEU A 205 -17.85 0.94 6.89
N ARG A 206 -18.29 -0.33 6.85
CA ARG A 206 -19.17 -0.89 7.87
C ARG A 206 -18.51 -0.90 9.25
N THR A 207 -17.26 -1.29 9.32
CA THR A 207 -16.50 -1.36 10.57
C THR A 207 -16.30 0.04 11.15
N TYR A 208 -15.83 1.01 10.35
CA TYR A 208 -15.67 2.39 10.81
C TYR A 208 -16.99 3.07 11.20
N SER A 209 -18.10 2.72 10.54
CA SER A 209 -19.43 3.20 10.95
C SER A 209 -19.80 2.70 12.35
N LYS A 210 -19.51 1.43 12.66
CA LYS A 210 -19.72 0.86 14.00
C LYS A 210 -18.76 1.46 15.03
N ILE A 211 -17.47 1.59 14.70
CA ILE A 211 -16.47 2.21 15.60
C ILE A 211 -16.89 3.63 15.98
N ARG A 212 -17.37 4.42 15.03
CA ARG A 212 -17.88 5.77 15.28
C ARG A 212 -19.07 5.80 16.24
N ALA A 213 -19.88 4.75 16.26
CA ALA A 213 -21.04 4.64 17.16
C ALA A 213 -20.65 4.23 18.60
N ILE A 214 -19.40 3.82 18.84
CA ILE A 214 -18.91 3.52 20.20
C ILE A 214 -18.78 4.85 20.95
N GLU A 215 -19.41 4.94 22.13
CA GLU A 215 -19.47 6.17 22.92
C GLU A 215 -18.07 6.68 23.33
N ALA A 216 -17.94 8.01 23.35
CA ALA A 216 -16.74 8.67 23.83
C ALA A 216 -16.48 8.27 25.30
N GLY A 217 -15.30 7.72 25.57
CA GLY A 217 -14.90 7.23 26.89
C GLY A 217 -14.50 5.76 26.91
N ASN A 218 -14.89 4.98 25.92
CA ASN A 218 -14.32 3.66 25.71
C ASN A 218 -12.90 3.80 25.13
N PRO A 219 -11.89 3.20 25.76
CA PRO A 219 -10.51 3.37 25.34
C PRO A 219 -10.18 2.46 24.14
N ILE A 220 -10.71 2.81 22.98
CA ILE A 220 -10.35 2.14 21.73
C ILE A 220 -9.21 2.90 21.03
N ARG A 221 -8.23 2.15 20.56
CA ARG A 221 -7.07 2.67 19.84
C ARG A 221 -7.12 2.18 18.40
N THR A 222 -7.88 2.91 17.60
CA THR A 222 -8.04 2.69 16.16
C THR A 222 -8.00 4.04 15.44
N PRO A 223 -7.63 4.12 14.17
CA PRO A 223 -7.84 5.34 13.40
C PRO A 223 -9.34 5.63 13.28
N GLN A 224 -9.69 6.91 13.18
CA GLN A 224 -11.04 7.35 12.87
C GLN A 224 -11.18 7.62 11.38
N LEU A 225 -12.31 7.26 10.80
CA LEU A 225 -12.65 7.64 9.43
C LEU A 225 -13.19 9.09 9.42
N HIS A 226 -12.45 9.99 8.79
CA HIS A 226 -12.78 11.41 8.70
C HIS A 226 -13.55 11.76 7.43
N GLY A 227 -13.47 10.94 6.39
CA GLY A 227 -14.17 11.14 5.14
C GLY A 227 -13.83 10.12 4.08
N ILE A 228 -14.51 10.24 2.97
CA ILE A 228 -14.42 9.36 1.82
C ILE A 228 -14.00 10.21 0.62
N VAL A 229 -13.00 9.76 -0.13
CA VAL A 229 -12.58 10.42 -1.37
C VAL A 229 -13.39 9.84 -2.52
N GLN A 230 -14.07 10.70 -3.27
CA GLN A 230 -14.92 10.30 -4.38
C GLN A 230 -14.63 11.16 -5.62
N ASP A 231 -14.58 10.52 -6.79
CA ASP A 231 -14.45 11.23 -8.07
C ASP A 231 -15.81 11.75 -8.57
N ASP A 232 -15.75 12.51 -9.68
CA ASP A 232 -16.94 13.09 -10.32
C ASP A 232 -17.91 12.02 -10.89
N ARG A 233 -17.48 10.76 -11.02
CA ARG A 233 -18.27 9.62 -11.49
C ARG A 233 -18.88 8.80 -10.34
N GLY A 234 -18.61 9.20 -9.10
CA GLY A 234 -19.08 8.51 -7.91
C GLY A 234 -18.25 7.31 -7.48
N SER A 235 -17.08 7.09 -8.07
CA SER A 235 -16.15 6.03 -7.64
C SER A 235 -15.47 6.43 -6.33
N ILE A 236 -15.40 5.53 -5.39
CA ILE A 236 -14.66 5.72 -4.14
C ILE A 236 -13.17 5.48 -4.42
N MET A 237 -12.39 6.56 -4.32
CA MET A 237 -10.95 6.56 -4.60
C MET A 237 -10.13 6.17 -3.38
N GLY A 238 -10.67 6.38 -2.18
CA GLY A 238 -10.00 6.05 -0.93
C GLY A 238 -10.72 6.52 0.32
N LEU A 239 -10.15 6.16 1.46
CA LEU A 239 -10.62 6.50 2.79
C LEU A 239 -9.62 7.45 3.46
N LEU A 240 -10.13 8.42 4.21
CA LEU A 240 -9.36 9.41 4.95
C LEU A 240 -9.39 9.07 6.43
N LEU A 241 -8.32 8.47 6.92
CA LEU A 241 -8.20 7.97 8.27
C LEU A 241 -7.34 8.90 9.14
N SER A 242 -7.48 8.84 10.45
CA SER A 242 -6.53 9.51 11.35
C SER A 242 -5.10 9.08 11.01
N TYR A 243 -4.20 10.05 10.85
CA TYR A 243 -2.78 9.75 10.69
C TYR A 243 -2.19 9.36 12.04
N ILE A 244 -1.61 8.16 12.09
CA ILE A 244 -0.87 7.66 13.25
C ILE A 244 0.61 7.75 12.89
N ASP A 245 1.31 8.69 13.52
CA ASP A 245 2.75 8.85 13.31
C ASP A 245 3.50 7.74 14.05
N SER A 246 3.86 6.71 13.33
CA SER A 246 4.63 5.54 13.82
C SER A 246 6.08 5.54 13.32
N GLY A 247 6.57 6.67 12.79
CA GLY A 247 7.87 6.67 12.11
C GLY A 247 7.92 5.79 10.84
N GLY A 248 6.75 5.35 10.36
CA GLY A 248 6.61 4.54 9.15
C GLY A 248 6.71 3.03 9.35
N SER A 249 6.76 2.55 10.62
CA SER A 249 6.94 1.12 10.94
C SER A 249 5.75 0.53 11.70
N ALA A 250 5.43 -0.71 11.40
CA ALA A 250 4.49 -1.53 12.16
C ALA A 250 5.19 -2.21 13.36
N LEU A 251 4.41 -2.79 14.26
CA LEU A 251 4.94 -3.55 15.39
C LEU A 251 5.85 -4.69 14.96
N SER A 252 5.56 -5.35 13.84
CA SER A 252 6.40 -6.43 13.29
C SER A 252 7.82 -6.00 12.91
N CYS A 253 8.04 -4.69 12.69
CA CYS A 253 9.36 -4.13 12.37
C CYS A 253 10.18 -3.75 13.63
N ILE A 254 9.62 -3.93 14.84
CA ILE A 254 10.27 -3.55 16.09
C ILE A 254 10.99 -4.76 16.67
N ASP A 255 12.29 -4.64 16.94
CA ASP A 255 13.02 -5.61 17.72
C ASP A 255 12.67 -5.43 19.21
N VAL A 256 11.71 -6.19 19.70
CA VAL A 256 11.21 -6.12 21.08
C VAL A 256 12.26 -6.50 22.13
N SER A 257 13.37 -7.12 21.72
CA SER A 257 14.50 -7.48 22.59
C SER A 257 15.44 -6.30 22.85
N ASP A 258 15.35 -5.22 22.07
CA ASP A 258 16.14 -4.02 22.27
C ASP A 258 15.81 -3.38 23.63
N PRO A 259 16.82 -3.13 24.49
CA PRO A 259 16.64 -2.52 25.81
C PRO A 259 15.87 -1.18 25.83
N GLN A 260 15.87 -0.44 24.70
CA GLN A 260 15.10 0.81 24.61
C GLN A 260 13.59 0.60 24.77
N TYR A 261 13.07 -0.60 24.45
CA TYR A 261 11.65 -0.95 24.54
C TYR A 261 11.31 -1.66 25.87
N SER A 262 12.24 -1.69 26.83
CA SER A 262 12.02 -2.34 28.13
C SER A 262 10.73 -1.86 28.81
N GLY A 263 9.82 -2.80 29.14
CA GLY A 263 8.52 -2.52 29.75
C GLY A 263 7.40 -2.10 28.78
N LEU A 264 7.71 -1.78 27.52
CA LEU A 264 6.72 -1.41 26.51
C LEU A 264 5.92 -2.61 25.96
N PRO A 265 6.46 -3.81 25.76
CA PRO A 265 5.69 -4.96 25.28
C PRO A 265 4.41 -5.21 26.10
N GLN A 266 4.49 -5.10 27.44
CA GLN A 266 3.31 -5.28 28.29
C GLN A 266 2.28 -4.18 28.07
N LYS A 267 2.71 -2.91 27.98
CA LYS A 267 1.83 -1.77 27.68
C LYS A 267 1.12 -1.96 26.35
N TRP A 268 1.86 -2.37 25.30
CA TRP A 268 1.30 -2.59 23.97
C TRP A 268 0.30 -3.74 23.97
N PHE A 269 0.66 -4.87 24.59
CA PHE A 269 -0.25 -6.01 24.70
C PHE A 269 -1.55 -5.65 25.42
N ASP A 270 -1.46 -4.92 26.55
CA ASP A 270 -2.64 -4.47 27.31
C ASP A 270 -3.53 -3.53 26.48
N GLN A 271 -2.92 -2.62 25.69
CA GLN A 271 -3.66 -1.70 24.81
C GLN A 271 -4.35 -2.41 23.66
N ILE A 272 -3.66 -3.35 23.01
CA ILE A 272 -4.20 -4.18 21.93
C ILE A 272 -5.37 -5.01 22.45
N SER A 273 -5.15 -5.76 23.54
CA SER A 273 -6.16 -6.64 24.16
C SER A 273 -7.42 -5.87 24.54
N ARG A 274 -7.24 -4.73 25.23
CA ARG A 274 -8.37 -3.90 25.66
C ARG A 274 -9.15 -3.30 24.49
N THR A 275 -8.45 -2.86 23.44
CA THR A 275 -9.11 -2.36 22.23
C THR A 275 -9.92 -3.47 21.57
N LEU A 276 -9.35 -4.66 21.44
CA LEU A 276 -10.01 -5.82 20.84
C LEU A 276 -11.24 -6.27 21.64
N GLU A 277 -11.13 -6.31 22.98
CA GLU A 277 -12.26 -6.62 23.87
C GLU A 277 -13.45 -5.67 23.64
N VAL A 278 -13.17 -4.35 23.57
CA VAL A 278 -14.24 -3.36 23.32
C VAL A 278 -14.84 -3.54 21.93
N LEU A 279 -14.05 -3.80 20.91
CA LEU A 279 -14.54 -4.07 19.55
C LEU A 279 -15.45 -5.29 19.52
N HIS A 280 -15.01 -6.40 20.12
CA HIS A 280 -15.79 -7.64 20.21
C HIS A 280 -17.12 -7.46 20.97
N ALA A 281 -17.10 -6.70 22.08
CA ALA A 281 -18.31 -6.38 22.83
C ALA A 281 -19.35 -5.62 21.99
N HIS A 282 -18.93 -4.92 20.95
CA HIS A 282 -19.80 -4.20 20.00
C HIS A 282 -20.04 -4.97 18.69
N GLY A 283 -19.69 -6.25 18.65
CA GLY A 283 -19.88 -7.10 17.47
C GLY A 283 -19.02 -6.66 16.26
N ILE A 284 -17.82 -6.13 16.55
CA ILE A 284 -16.82 -5.75 15.55
C ILE A 284 -15.68 -6.76 15.60
N VAL A 285 -15.41 -7.39 14.48
CA VAL A 285 -14.28 -8.31 14.28
C VAL A 285 -13.18 -7.54 13.57
N TRP A 286 -11.94 -7.63 14.05
CA TRP A 286 -10.79 -7.04 13.38
C TRP A 286 -10.51 -7.75 12.06
N GLY A 287 -10.38 -9.08 12.10
CA GLY A 287 -10.44 -9.97 10.93
C GLY A 287 -9.10 -10.28 10.27
N ASP A 288 -8.03 -9.51 10.54
CA ASP A 288 -6.66 -9.79 10.12
C ASP A 288 -5.69 -9.42 11.25
N ALA A 289 -5.84 -10.13 12.39
CA ALA A 289 -5.10 -9.86 13.62
C ALA A 289 -3.64 -10.35 13.49
N LYS A 290 -2.70 -9.40 13.31
CA LYS A 290 -1.25 -9.65 13.19
C LYS A 290 -0.44 -8.42 13.60
N ALA A 291 0.86 -8.61 13.88
CA ALA A 291 1.74 -7.52 14.29
C ALA A 291 1.92 -6.45 13.19
N ASP A 292 1.80 -6.82 11.91
CA ASP A 292 1.85 -5.88 10.78
C ASP A 292 0.69 -4.87 10.81
N ASN A 293 -0.44 -5.25 11.40
CA ASN A 293 -1.63 -4.43 11.51
C ASN A 293 -1.73 -3.71 12.87
N VAL A 294 -0.60 -3.56 13.56
CA VAL A 294 -0.46 -2.73 14.77
C VAL A 294 0.57 -1.65 14.53
N LEU A 295 0.20 -0.38 14.72
CA LEU A 295 1.13 0.75 14.69
C LEU A 295 1.45 1.19 16.10
N ILE A 296 2.73 1.52 16.34
CA ILE A 296 3.17 2.16 17.58
C ILE A 296 3.43 3.63 17.29
N ASP A 297 2.69 4.54 17.95
CA ASP A 297 2.86 5.98 17.74
C ASP A 297 4.12 6.52 18.45
N LEU A 298 4.48 7.77 18.15
CA LEU A 298 5.63 8.44 18.77
C LEU A 298 5.51 8.60 20.30
N ASN A 299 4.32 8.38 20.89
CA ASN A 299 4.07 8.35 22.33
C ASN A 299 4.05 6.90 22.87
N GLU A 300 4.57 5.96 22.10
CA GLU A 300 4.65 4.55 22.45
C GLU A 300 3.29 3.89 22.73
N ASN A 301 2.25 4.29 22.01
CA ASN A 301 0.93 3.67 22.11
C ASN A 301 0.62 2.80 20.89
N ALA A 302 0.03 1.63 21.15
CA ALA A 302 -0.36 0.68 20.12
C ALA A 302 -1.76 0.99 19.57
N TYR A 303 -1.90 0.97 18.23
CA TYR A 303 -3.14 1.18 17.50
C TYR A 303 -3.41 0.02 16.56
N LEU A 304 -4.63 -0.50 16.56
CA LEU A 304 -5.09 -1.50 15.60
C LEU A 304 -5.53 -0.80 14.31
N ILE A 305 -5.00 -1.26 13.18
CA ILE A 305 -5.33 -0.74 11.86
C ILE A 305 -5.85 -1.86 10.94
N ASP A 306 -6.30 -1.50 9.77
CA ASP A 306 -6.73 -2.40 8.70
C ASP A 306 -7.90 -3.34 9.07
N PHE A 307 -9.10 -2.81 8.94
CA PHE A 307 -10.36 -3.53 9.19
C PHE A 307 -10.99 -4.12 7.91
N GLY A 308 -10.21 -4.21 6.84
CA GLY A 308 -10.65 -4.79 5.56
C GLY A 308 -10.87 -6.30 5.61
N GLY A 309 -10.40 -6.93 6.67
CA GLY A 309 -10.36 -8.38 6.81
C GLY A 309 -9.23 -8.99 5.99
N GLY A 310 -9.10 -10.29 6.08
CA GLY A 310 -8.07 -10.98 5.34
C GLY A 310 -7.68 -12.30 5.97
N TYR A 311 -6.66 -12.88 5.37
CA TYR A 311 -6.02 -14.09 5.86
C TYR A 311 -4.52 -13.95 5.67
N THR A 312 -3.79 -14.12 6.74
CA THR A 312 -2.33 -14.17 6.70
C THR A 312 -1.88 -15.50 7.29
N GLU A 313 -1.22 -16.31 6.47
CA GLU A 313 -0.68 -17.60 6.88
C GLU A 313 0.32 -17.43 8.04
N GLY A 314 0.26 -18.32 9.02
CA GLY A 314 1.08 -18.23 10.23
C GLY A 314 0.50 -17.36 11.35
N TRP A 315 -0.51 -16.51 11.08
CA TRP A 315 -1.16 -15.68 12.10
C TRP A 315 -2.52 -16.21 12.54
N VAL A 316 -3.35 -16.64 11.59
CA VAL A 316 -4.70 -17.14 11.88
C VAL A 316 -4.97 -18.37 11.01
N ASP A 317 -5.63 -19.39 11.56
CA ASP A 317 -6.08 -20.53 10.78
C ASP A 317 -7.11 -20.09 9.73
N LYS A 318 -7.01 -20.56 8.50
CA LYS A 318 -7.92 -20.17 7.40
C LYS A 318 -9.41 -20.36 7.73
N GLY A 319 -9.73 -21.39 8.51
CA GLY A 319 -11.11 -21.66 8.93
C GLY A 319 -11.65 -20.72 10.01
N LYS A 320 -10.79 -19.93 10.64
CA LYS A 320 -11.13 -18.92 11.68
C LYS A 320 -11.04 -17.49 11.16
N SER A 321 -10.63 -17.30 9.90
CA SER A 321 -10.60 -15.97 9.29
C SER A 321 -11.91 -15.24 9.50
N ASP A 322 -11.84 -13.93 9.70
CA ASP A 322 -13.01 -13.05 9.87
C ASP A 322 -13.93 -13.41 11.05
N SER A 323 -13.39 -13.95 12.13
CA SER A 323 -14.12 -14.31 13.32
C SER A 323 -13.46 -13.82 14.61
N ILE A 324 -14.23 -13.71 15.69
CA ILE A 324 -13.71 -13.40 17.03
C ILE A 324 -12.66 -14.46 17.45
N GLU A 325 -12.88 -15.72 17.09
CA GLU A 325 -11.94 -16.80 17.40
C GLU A 325 -10.59 -16.60 16.65
N GLY A 326 -10.65 -16.14 15.40
CA GLY A 326 -9.47 -15.78 14.63
C GLY A 326 -8.73 -14.59 15.22
N ASP A 327 -9.45 -13.53 15.61
CA ASP A 327 -8.84 -12.37 16.29
C ASP A 327 -8.13 -12.78 17.58
N LEU A 328 -8.71 -13.67 18.38
CA LEU A 328 -8.10 -14.18 19.62
C LEU A 328 -6.89 -15.05 19.34
N GLN A 329 -6.89 -15.83 18.26
CA GLN A 329 -5.72 -16.60 17.81
C GLN A 329 -4.59 -15.65 17.39
N GLY A 330 -4.88 -14.64 16.55
CA GLY A 330 -3.90 -13.63 16.17
C GLY A 330 -3.35 -12.85 17.35
N LEU A 331 -4.21 -12.50 18.32
CA LEU A 331 -3.78 -11.85 19.58
C LEU A 331 -2.79 -12.74 20.38
N GLN A 332 -2.99 -14.05 20.37
CA GLN A 332 -2.07 -14.99 21.02
C GLN A 332 -0.69 -14.99 20.30
N HIS A 333 -0.66 -14.97 18.97
CA HIS A 333 0.59 -14.87 18.21
C HIS A 333 1.28 -13.50 18.41
N ILE A 334 0.51 -12.40 18.50
CA ILE A 334 1.07 -11.09 18.88
C ILE A 334 1.70 -11.15 20.27
N LYS A 335 1.09 -11.87 21.22
CA LYS A 335 1.67 -12.06 22.55
C LYS A 335 2.99 -12.83 22.47
N GLU A 336 3.06 -13.91 21.71
CA GLU A 336 4.28 -14.70 21.51
C GLU A 336 5.38 -13.87 20.85
N PHE A 337 5.01 -12.98 19.88
CA PHE A 337 5.93 -12.03 19.28
C PHE A 337 6.48 -11.02 20.30
N LEU A 338 5.63 -10.51 21.20
CA LEU A 338 6.02 -9.50 22.20
C LEU A 338 6.83 -10.08 23.38
N PHE A 339 6.70 -11.37 23.64
CA PHE A 339 7.34 -12.08 24.76
C PHE A 339 7.99 -13.39 24.26
N PRO A 340 9.07 -13.28 23.42
CA PRO A 340 9.73 -14.41 22.79
C PRO A 340 10.45 -15.33 23.77
#